data_826ebc48aa15ecabffa786b94c38b48d
#
_entry.id   826ebc48aa15ecabffa786b94c38b48d
#
_cell.length_a   1.000
_cell.length_b   1.000
_cell.length_c   1.000
_cell.angle_alpha   90.00
_cell.angle_beta   90.00
_cell.angle_gamma   90.00
#
_symmetry.space_group_name_H-M   'P 1'
#
loop_
_entity.id
_entity.type
_entity.pdbx_description
1 polymer ?
#
loop_
_entity_poly.entity_id
_entity_poly.type
_entity_poly.pdbx_seq_one_letter_code
_entity_poly.pdbx_strand_id
1 'polypeptide(L)'
;MKKLIVLACTLSLLTACGDNIEKKAGEKLAAARAAFERNDYNEAKLQIDSIKILYPKAFDTRKEGIKLMQQVELKEQQESLIYLDSMLQVKQQEFEAIKNKYTFEKNEEYQKIGNYFWPTQTVEKNLHRSFLRFQVNEQGVMTLTSIYCGPSNIHHVAVKVIAPDGSFAETPASNDSYETTDLGEKIEKA
;
A
#
# COMPACT_ATOMS: atom_id res chain seq x y z
N MET A 1 -33.49 -40.17 52.27
CA MET A 1 -34.18 -39.84 51.05
C MET A 1 -34.20 -38.32 50.80
N LYS A 2 -34.57 -37.44 51.73
CA LYS A 2 -34.60 -35.97 51.53
C LYS A 2 -33.26 -35.35 51.15
N LYS A 3 -32.10 -35.82 51.68
CA LYS A 3 -30.76 -35.32 51.37
C LYS A 3 -30.27 -35.70 49.93
N LEU A 4 -30.73 -36.85 49.43
CA LEU A 4 -30.40 -37.31 48.07
C LEU A 4 -31.17 -36.51 47.00
N ILE A 5 -32.41 -36.11 47.30
CA ILE A 5 -33.24 -35.28 46.39
C ILE A 5 -32.67 -33.87 46.30
N VAL A 6 -32.16 -33.27 47.38
CA VAL A 6 -31.51 -31.95 47.36
C VAL A 6 -30.22 -31.97 46.56
N LEU A 7 -29.43 -33.05 46.65
CA LEU A 7 -28.20 -33.20 45.88
C LEU A 7 -28.47 -33.38 44.37
N ALA A 8 -29.53 -34.10 44.02
CA ALA A 8 -29.95 -34.27 42.63
C ALA A 8 -30.49 -32.94 41.99
N CYS A 9 -31.23 -32.13 42.75
CA CYS A 9 -31.71 -30.84 42.31
C CYS A 9 -30.60 -29.79 42.14
N THR A 10 -29.53 -29.86 42.95
CA THR A 10 -28.39 -28.93 42.79
C THR A 10 -27.50 -29.27 41.59
N LEU A 11 -27.42 -30.54 41.18
CA LEU A 11 -26.66 -30.95 39.99
C LEU A 11 -27.36 -30.55 38.69
N SER A 12 -28.70 -30.56 38.67
CA SER A 12 -29.48 -30.19 37.46
C SER A 12 -29.49 -28.67 37.18
N LEU A 13 -29.23 -27.82 38.16
CA LEU A 13 -29.13 -26.36 37.98
C LEU A 13 -27.82 -25.92 37.36
N LEU A 14 -26.77 -26.71 37.40
CA LEU A 14 -25.46 -26.39 36.82
C LEU A 14 -25.38 -26.64 35.30
N THR A 15 -26.20 -27.55 34.77
CA THR A 15 -26.23 -27.84 33.32
C THR A 15 -27.06 -26.85 32.53
N ALA A 16 -28.13 -26.29 33.12
CA ALA A 16 -29.04 -25.34 32.44
C ALA A 16 -28.37 -23.98 32.09
N CYS A 17 -27.28 -23.61 32.77
CA CYS A 17 -26.61 -22.34 32.52
C CYS A 17 -25.64 -22.41 31.31
N GLY A 18 -25.09 -23.60 31.01
CA GLY A 18 -24.19 -23.82 29.88
C GLY A 18 -24.91 -23.76 28.53
N ASP A 19 -26.06 -24.40 28.45
CA ASP A 19 -26.86 -24.45 27.20
C ASP A 19 -27.34 -23.07 26.73
N ASN A 20 -27.65 -22.18 27.68
CA ASN A 20 -28.08 -20.81 27.31
C ASN A 20 -26.93 -19.96 26.76
N ILE A 21 -25.70 -20.18 27.26
CA ILE A 21 -24.50 -19.46 26.79
C ILE A 21 -24.13 -19.92 25.37
N GLU A 22 -24.09 -21.22 25.12
CA GLU A 22 -23.83 -21.76 23.78
C GLU A 22 -24.92 -21.34 22.77
N LYS A 23 -26.19 -21.34 23.17
CA LYS A 23 -27.26 -20.86 22.29
C LYS A 23 -27.11 -19.42 21.87
N LYS A 24 -26.83 -18.50 22.82
CA LYS A 24 -26.61 -17.07 22.53
C LYS A 24 -25.34 -16.84 21.68
N ALA A 25 -24.29 -17.60 21.94
CA ALA A 25 -23.09 -17.58 21.13
C ALA A 25 -23.36 -18.09 19.70
N GLY A 26 -24.18 -19.15 19.58
CA GLY A 26 -24.63 -19.69 18.28
C GLY A 26 -25.43 -18.70 17.43
N GLU A 27 -26.25 -17.85 18.06
CA GLU A 27 -26.96 -16.77 17.39
C GLU A 27 -25.97 -15.77 16.74
N LYS A 28 -24.91 -15.43 17.45
CA LYS A 28 -23.82 -14.58 16.94
C LYS A 28 -23.07 -15.25 15.79
N LEU A 29 -22.79 -16.54 15.91
CA LEU A 29 -22.14 -17.31 14.86
C LEU A 29 -23.01 -17.38 13.61
N ALA A 30 -24.32 -17.57 13.74
CA ALA A 30 -25.26 -17.52 12.64
C ALA A 30 -25.28 -16.15 11.95
N ALA A 31 -25.26 -15.05 12.72
CA ALA A 31 -25.15 -13.71 12.18
C ALA A 31 -23.82 -13.50 11.42
N ALA A 32 -22.71 -14.03 11.95
CA ALA A 32 -21.42 -13.98 11.28
C ALA A 32 -21.43 -14.75 9.94
N ARG A 33 -22.04 -15.93 9.90
CA ARG A 33 -22.19 -16.72 8.67
C ARG A 33 -23.03 -15.97 7.63
N ALA A 34 -24.15 -15.37 8.05
CA ALA A 34 -25.00 -14.58 7.17
C ALA A 34 -24.29 -13.32 6.63
N ALA A 35 -23.44 -12.69 7.41
CA ALA A 35 -22.60 -11.58 6.96
C ALA A 35 -21.54 -12.04 5.95
N PHE A 36 -20.89 -13.18 6.21
CA PHE A 36 -19.93 -13.78 5.30
C PHE A 36 -20.53 -14.12 3.93
N GLU A 37 -21.75 -14.71 3.91
CA GLU A 37 -22.48 -15.02 2.67
C GLU A 37 -22.81 -13.77 1.84
N ARG A 38 -22.96 -12.62 2.48
CA ARG A 38 -23.16 -11.33 1.81
C ARG A 38 -21.86 -10.61 1.45
N ASN A 39 -20.71 -11.25 1.65
CA ASN A 39 -19.36 -10.67 1.50
C ASN A 39 -19.10 -9.45 2.42
N ASP A 40 -19.85 -9.34 3.52
CA ASP A 40 -19.60 -8.32 4.54
C ASP A 40 -18.59 -8.89 5.56
N TYR A 41 -17.32 -8.86 5.15
CA TYR A 41 -16.22 -9.44 5.93
C TYR A 41 -16.00 -8.70 7.26
N ASN A 42 -16.21 -7.38 7.27
CA ASN A 42 -16.06 -6.58 8.48
C ASN A 42 -17.10 -6.98 9.53
N GLU A 43 -18.37 -7.07 9.14
CA GLU A 43 -19.44 -7.49 10.04
C GLU A 43 -19.25 -8.95 10.49
N ALA A 44 -18.85 -9.85 9.59
CA ALA A 44 -18.56 -11.24 9.92
C ALA A 44 -17.49 -11.33 11.03
N LYS A 45 -16.37 -10.63 10.88
CA LYS A 45 -15.28 -10.57 11.87
C LYS A 45 -15.77 -10.00 13.21
N LEU A 46 -16.53 -8.90 13.17
CA LEU A 46 -17.08 -8.26 14.36
C LEU A 46 -17.96 -9.23 15.16
N GLN A 47 -18.84 -9.98 14.49
CA GLN A 47 -19.71 -10.96 15.13
C GLN A 47 -18.92 -12.12 15.72
N ILE A 48 -17.87 -12.60 15.04
CA ILE A 48 -16.99 -13.67 15.56
C ILE A 48 -16.21 -13.19 16.80
N ASP A 49 -15.64 -12.00 16.76
CA ASP A 49 -14.90 -11.43 17.89
C ASP A 49 -15.82 -11.20 19.10
N SER A 50 -17.07 -10.79 18.86
CA SER A 50 -18.04 -10.64 19.93
C SER A 50 -18.36 -11.96 20.66
N ILE A 51 -18.28 -13.13 19.98
CA ILE A 51 -18.41 -14.44 20.64
C ILE A 51 -17.29 -14.64 21.64
N LYS A 52 -16.05 -14.31 21.27
CA LYS A 52 -14.87 -14.44 22.14
C LYS A 52 -14.99 -13.57 23.39
N ILE A 53 -15.50 -12.36 23.24
CA ILE A 53 -15.59 -11.35 24.32
C ILE A 53 -16.79 -11.62 25.22
N LEU A 54 -17.97 -11.82 24.64
CA LEU A 54 -19.23 -11.91 25.40
C LEU A 54 -19.51 -13.31 25.96
N TYR A 55 -19.01 -14.34 25.25
CA TYR A 55 -19.29 -15.75 25.58
C TYR A 55 -18.00 -16.59 25.74
N PRO A 56 -17.09 -16.22 26.64
CA PRO A 56 -15.78 -16.89 26.77
C PRO A 56 -15.87 -18.38 27.12
N LYS A 57 -17.01 -18.85 27.69
CA LYS A 57 -17.26 -20.24 28.03
C LYS A 57 -17.97 -21.06 26.95
N ALA A 58 -18.36 -20.45 25.84
CA ALA A 58 -18.95 -21.14 24.69
C ALA A 58 -17.85 -21.79 23.83
N PHE A 59 -17.31 -22.89 24.30
CA PHE A 59 -16.10 -23.48 23.69
C PHE A 59 -16.33 -24.03 22.29
N ASP A 60 -17.46 -24.68 22.06
CA ASP A 60 -17.77 -25.27 20.74
C ASP A 60 -18.06 -24.18 19.71
N THR A 61 -18.89 -23.22 20.06
CA THR A 61 -19.19 -22.07 19.19
C THR A 61 -17.95 -21.23 18.88
N ARG A 62 -17.05 -21.03 19.87
CA ARG A 62 -15.77 -20.34 19.65
C ARG A 62 -14.85 -21.09 18.69
N LYS A 63 -14.79 -22.42 18.80
CA LYS A 63 -14.00 -23.25 17.88
C LYS A 63 -14.51 -23.14 16.43
N GLU A 64 -15.83 -23.13 16.26
CA GLU A 64 -16.43 -22.89 14.94
C GLU A 64 -16.20 -21.45 14.46
N GLY A 65 -16.30 -20.47 15.34
CA GLY A 65 -15.99 -19.08 15.04
C GLY A 65 -14.55 -18.87 14.54
N ILE A 66 -13.57 -19.56 15.12
CA ILE A 66 -12.18 -19.51 14.65
C ILE A 66 -12.07 -20.07 13.22
N LYS A 67 -12.73 -21.19 12.93
CA LYS A 67 -12.74 -21.75 11.56
C LYS A 67 -13.40 -20.80 10.57
N LEU A 68 -14.50 -20.18 10.96
CA LEU A 68 -15.17 -19.20 10.11
C LEU A 68 -14.31 -17.96 9.89
N MET A 69 -13.60 -17.46 10.92
CA MET A 69 -12.66 -16.35 10.80
C MET A 69 -11.59 -16.63 9.75
N GLN A 70 -10.99 -17.83 9.78
CA GLN A 70 -10.00 -18.24 8.78
C GLN A 70 -10.58 -18.24 7.34
N GLN A 71 -11.84 -18.67 7.19
CA GLN A 71 -12.51 -18.65 5.89
C GLN A 71 -12.78 -17.22 5.42
N VAL A 72 -13.22 -16.34 6.32
CA VAL A 72 -13.46 -14.92 6.05
C VAL A 72 -12.16 -14.24 5.60
N GLU A 73 -11.08 -14.41 6.37
CA GLU A 73 -9.77 -13.82 6.06
C GLU A 73 -9.23 -14.33 4.72
N LEU A 74 -9.32 -15.64 4.48
CA LEU A 74 -8.87 -16.23 3.22
C LEU A 74 -9.63 -15.66 2.02
N LYS A 75 -10.95 -15.56 2.14
CA LYS A 75 -11.81 -15.05 1.06
C LYS A 75 -11.54 -13.57 0.78
N GLU A 76 -11.42 -12.75 1.83
CA GLU A 76 -11.07 -11.35 1.71
C GLU A 76 -9.70 -11.13 1.04
N GLN A 77 -8.70 -11.95 1.41
CA GLN A 77 -7.38 -11.89 0.78
C GLN A 77 -7.43 -12.30 -0.70
N GLN A 78 -8.20 -13.33 -1.04
CA GLN A 78 -8.38 -13.73 -2.43
C GLN A 78 -9.00 -12.63 -3.28
N GLU A 79 -10.04 -11.97 -2.78
CA GLU A 79 -10.69 -10.85 -3.48
C GLU A 79 -9.75 -9.64 -3.61
N SER A 80 -8.97 -9.36 -2.57
CA SER A 80 -7.95 -8.32 -2.59
C SER A 80 -6.88 -8.59 -3.65
N LEU A 81 -6.44 -9.85 -3.78
CA LEU A 81 -5.47 -10.24 -4.82
C LEU A 81 -6.04 -10.06 -6.23
N ILE A 82 -7.29 -10.47 -6.46
CA ILE A 82 -7.95 -10.28 -7.76
C ILE A 82 -8.07 -8.79 -8.10
N TYR A 83 -8.45 -7.97 -7.12
CA TYR A 83 -8.53 -6.52 -7.29
C TYR A 83 -7.16 -5.92 -7.64
N LEU A 84 -6.11 -6.27 -6.88
CA LEU A 84 -4.75 -5.78 -7.11
C LEU A 84 -4.20 -6.22 -8.46
N ASP A 85 -4.46 -7.46 -8.88
CA ASP A 85 -4.05 -7.95 -10.21
C ASP A 85 -4.72 -7.15 -11.33
N SER A 86 -6.03 -6.93 -11.22
CA SER A 86 -6.77 -6.11 -12.18
C SER A 86 -6.26 -4.66 -12.25
N MET A 87 -5.97 -4.05 -11.08
CA MET A 87 -5.40 -2.71 -11.02
C MET A 87 -3.99 -2.66 -11.61
N LEU A 88 -3.18 -3.68 -11.39
CA LEU A 88 -1.85 -3.78 -11.98
C LEU A 88 -1.94 -3.81 -13.52
N GLN A 89 -2.83 -4.61 -14.07
CA GLN A 89 -3.05 -4.68 -15.53
C GLN A 89 -3.46 -3.33 -16.11
N VAL A 90 -4.40 -2.64 -15.46
CA VAL A 90 -4.82 -1.30 -15.89
C VAL A 90 -3.64 -0.31 -15.85
N LYS A 91 -2.85 -0.32 -14.77
CA LYS A 91 -1.69 0.58 -14.64
C LYS A 91 -0.58 0.25 -15.63
N GLN A 92 -0.39 -1.01 -15.97
CA GLN A 92 0.54 -1.40 -17.04
C GLN A 92 0.08 -0.89 -18.41
N GLN A 93 -1.22 -1.03 -18.73
CA GLN A 93 -1.77 -0.49 -19.97
C GLN A 93 -1.65 1.05 -20.05
N GLU A 94 -1.98 1.75 -18.98
CA GLU A 94 -1.80 3.20 -18.87
C GLU A 94 -0.34 3.61 -19.11
N PHE A 95 0.60 2.90 -18.47
CA PHE A 95 2.03 3.14 -18.65
C PHE A 95 2.46 2.90 -20.11
N GLU A 96 2.09 1.76 -20.71
CA GLU A 96 2.39 1.47 -22.12
C GLU A 96 1.85 2.54 -23.07
N ALA A 97 0.67 3.10 -22.79
CA ALA A 97 0.06 4.14 -23.60
C ALA A 97 0.83 5.48 -23.54
N ILE A 98 1.53 5.75 -22.44
CA ILE A 98 2.24 7.03 -22.25
C ILE A 98 3.74 6.92 -22.43
N LYS A 99 4.38 5.77 -22.22
CA LYS A 99 5.84 5.62 -22.23
C LYS A 99 6.46 6.10 -23.55
N ASN A 100 5.79 5.86 -24.67
CA ASN A 100 6.27 6.28 -26.01
C ASN A 100 6.25 7.81 -26.22
N LYS A 101 5.64 8.57 -25.30
CA LYS A 101 5.68 10.03 -25.30
C LYS A 101 6.95 10.58 -24.64
N TYR A 102 7.70 9.71 -23.97
CA TYR A 102 8.91 10.07 -23.24
C TYR A 102 10.15 9.48 -23.91
N THR A 103 11.27 10.13 -23.75
CA THR A 103 12.58 9.58 -24.10
C THR A 103 13.06 8.75 -22.92
N PHE A 104 13.57 7.56 -23.20
CA PHE A 104 14.22 6.70 -22.22
C PHE A 104 15.72 6.74 -22.46
N GLU A 105 16.48 7.06 -21.43
CA GLU A 105 17.95 6.99 -21.43
C GLU A 105 18.43 6.04 -20.34
N LYS A 106 19.33 5.15 -20.71
CA LYS A 106 20.06 4.26 -19.82
C LYS A 106 21.45 3.99 -20.39
N ASN A 107 22.46 4.33 -19.65
CA ASN A 107 23.81 3.87 -19.97
C ASN A 107 24.03 2.52 -19.29
N GLU A 108 23.94 1.43 -20.06
CA GLU A 108 24.02 0.06 -19.54
C GLU A 108 25.38 -0.26 -18.88
N GLU A 109 26.45 0.48 -19.24
CA GLU A 109 27.78 0.29 -18.68
C GLU A 109 27.90 0.86 -17.26
N TYR A 110 27.22 1.98 -16.97
CA TYR A 110 27.40 2.72 -15.71
C TYR A 110 26.11 2.83 -14.88
N GLN A 111 24.93 2.58 -15.48
CA GLN A 111 23.65 2.79 -14.82
C GLN A 111 22.84 1.50 -14.76
N LYS A 112 22.43 1.12 -13.56
CA LYS A 112 21.51 -0.01 -13.35
C LYS A 112 20.06 0.33 -13.69
N ILE A 113 19.69 1.59 -13.58
CA ILE A 113 18.31 2.09 -13.68
C ILE A 113 18.30 3.23 -14.69
N GLY A 114 17.42 3.13 -15.68
CA GLY A 114 17.21 4.16 -16.68
C GLY A 114 16.20 5.22 -16.26
N ASN A 115 16.15 6.32 -17.02
CA ASN A 115 15.29 7.46 -16.74
C ASN A 115 14.42 7.81 -17.96
N TYR A 116 13.18 8.16 -17.67
CA TYR A 116 12.21 8.71 -18.63
C TYR A 116 12.11 10.22 -18.44
N PHE A 117 12.14 10.98 -19.52
CA PHE A 117 11.96 12.43 -19.50
C PHE A 117 11.37 12.94 -20.80
N TRP A 118 10.99 14.21 -20.83
CA TRP A 118 10.34 14.80 -22.00
C TRP A 118 11.29 14.87 -23.21
N PRO A 119 10.86 14.51 -24.43
CA PRO A 119 11.76 14.38 -25.59
C PRO A 119 12.48 15.67 -26.02
N THR A 120 12.01 16.83 -25.57
CA THR A 120 12.72 18.09 -25.82
C THR A 120 13.81 18.40 -24.80
N GLN A 121 13.91 17.60 -23.73
CA GLN A 121 14.87 17.79 -22.63
C GLN A 121 16.11 16.88 -22.76
N THR A 122 16.43 16.44 -23.98
CA THR A 122 17.71 15.77 -24.25
C THR A 122 18.85 16.78 -24.32
N VAL A 123 20.06 16.36 -23.97
CA VAL A 123 21.26 17.22 -24.04
C VAL A 123 21.51 17.67 -25.49
N GLU A 124 21.42 16.75 -26.45
CA GLU A 124 21.67 17.06 -27.86
C GLU A 124 20.74 18.16 -28.44
N LYS A 125 19.47 18.20 -27.96
CA LYS A 125 18.52 19.25 -28.38
C LYS A 125 18.73 20.57 -27.67
N ASN A 126 19.51 20.59 -26.62
CA ASN A 126 19.76 21.76 -25.76
C ASN A 126 21.25 22.09 -25.63
N LEU A 127 22.05 21.73 -26.64
CA LEU A 127 23.47 22.08 -26.66
C LEU A 127 23.69 23.57 -26.38
N HIS A 128 24.65 23.89 -25.55
CA HIS A 128 25.01 25.23 -25.11
C HIS A 128 23.90 25.99 -24.34
N ARG A 129 22.94 25.25 -23.77
CA ARG A 129 21.88 25.82 -22.92
C ARG A 129 21.89 25.16 -21.56
N SER A 130 21.74 25.96 -20.51
CA SER A 130 21.44 25.47 -19.16
C SER A 130 19.92 25.31 -18.98
N PHE A 131 19.50 24.20 -18.43
CA PHE A 131 18.06 23.92 -18.24
C PHE A 131 17.82 22.96 -17.06
N LEU A 132 16.58 22.92 -16.61
CA LEU A 132 16.13 21.93 -15.61
C LEU A 132 15.41 20.79 -16.34
N ARG A 133 15.74 19.57 -15.98
CA ARG A 133 15.11 18.35 -16.50
C ARG A 133 14.38 17.61 -15.38
N PHE A 134 13.08 17.40 -15.60
CA PHE A 134 12.31 16.47 -14.79
C PHE A 134 12.43 15.07 -15.39
N GLN A 135 12.78 14.11 -14.55
CA GLN A 135 12.90 12.72 -14.98
C GLN A 135 12.29 11.78 -13.95
N VAL A 136 11.80 10.64 -14.43
CA VAL A 136 11.27 9.55 -13.59
C VAL A 136 12.05 8.29 -13.94
N ASN A 137 12.59 7.63 -12.94
CA ASN A 137 13.32 6.39 -13.17
C ASN A 137 12.39 5.17 -13.35
N GLU A 138 12.97 4.02 -13.74
CA GLU A 138 12.23 2.75 -13.90
C GLU A 138 11.53 2.29 -12.61
N GLN A 139 11.89 2.82 -11.45
CA GLN A 139 11.28 2.53 -10.15
C GLN A 139 10.16 3.54 -9.77
N GLY A 140 9.87 4.50 -10.65
CA GLY A 140 8.86 5.53 -10.41
C GLY A 140 9.33 6.68 -9.52
N VAL A 141 10.63 6.79 -9.22
CA VAL A 141 11.18 7.92 -8.45
C VAL A 141 11.37 9.10 -9.39
N MET A 142 10.73 10.22 -9.06
CA MET A 142 10.88 11.48 -9.79
C MET A 142 12.05 12.28 -9.23
N THR A 143 12.91 12.77 -10.12
CA THR A 143 14.04 13.63 -9.77
C THR A 143 14.05 14.87 -10.65
N LEU A 144 14.58 15.96 -10.10
CA LEU A 144 14.90 17.19 -10.84
C LEU A 144 16.40 17.24 -11.03
N THR A 145 16.82 17.34 -12.29
CA THR A 145 18.24 17.44 -12.66
C THR A 145 18.51 18.81 -13.27
N SER A 146 19.50 19.49 -12.73
CA SER A 146 20.00 20.73 -13.32
C SER A 146 21.12 20.40 -14.32
N ILE A 147 20.95 20.82 -15.55
CA ILE A 147 21.97 20.68 -16.60
C ILE A 147 22.54 22.07 -16.85
N TYR A 148 23.83 22.22 -16.57
CA TYR A 148 24.52 23.48 -16.71
C TYR A 148 25.51 23.39 -17.87
N CYS A 149 25.42 24.36 -18.76
CA CYS A 149 26.38 24.59 -19.85
C CYS A 149 27.02 25.94 -19.69
N GLY A 150 28.27 25.97 -19.22
CA GLY A 150 28.99 27.24 -19.02
C GLY A 150 30.41 27.03 -18.49
N PRO A 151 31.23 28.09 -18.55
CA PRO A 151 32.65 28.01 -18.17
C PRO A 151 32.92 27.96 -16.67
N SER A 152 31.92 28.25 -15.84
CA SER A 152 32.09 28.38 -14.39
C SER A 152 31.76 27.08 -13.67
N ASN A 153 32.47 26.79 -12.57
CA ASN A 153 32.08 25.75 -11.63
C ASN A 153 30.94 26.32 -10.76
N ILE A 154 29.70 26.03 -11.15
CA ILE A 154 28.54 26.36 -10.34
C ILE A 154 28.14 25.09 -9.58
N HIS A 155 28.00 25.20 -8.27
CA HIS A 155 27.46 24.14 -7.43
C HIS A 155 26.04 24.53 -7.04
N HIS A 156 25.05 23.87 -7.65
CA HIS A 156 23.66 24.01 -7.26
C HIS A 156 23.46 23.22 -5.98
N VAL A 157 22.97 23.86 -4.94
CA VAL A 157 22.78 23.22 -3.61
C VAL A 157 21.30 23.02 -3.28
N ALA A 158 20.41 23.78 -3.90
CA ALA A 158 18.97 23.69 -3.69
C ALA A 158 18.20 24.22 -4.90
N VAL A 159 16.95 23.78 -5.01
CA VAL A 159 16.00 24.30 -6.01
C VAL A 159 14.86 24.99 -5.27
N LYS A 160 14.57 26.24 -5.68
CA LYS A 160 13.42 27.00 -5.20
C LYS A 160 12.43 27.19 -6.33
N VAL A 161 11.21 26.71 -6.14
CA VAL A 161 10.10 26.89 -7.09
C VAL A 161 9.15 27.92 -6.50
N ILE A 162 8.90 29.00 -7.23
CA ILE A 162 8.01 30.09 -6.82
C ILE A 162 6.78 30.06 -7.73
N ALA A 163 5.60 29.96 -7.13
CA ALA A 163 4.33 30.02 -7.84
C ALA A 163 3.95 31.48 -8.18
N PRO A 164 3.06 31.72 -9.15
CA PRO A 164 2.64 33.06 -9.54
C PRO A 164 2.02 33.91 -8.43
N ASP A 165 1.48 33.28 -7.38
CA ASP A 165 0.92 33.95 -6.21
C ASP A 165 1.98 34.33 -5.15
N GLY A 166 3.27 34.02 -5.43
CA GLY A 166 4.39 34.30 -4.53
C GLY A 166 4.66 33.20 -3.49
N SER A 167 3.82 32.18 -3.41
CA SER A 167 4.12 31.00 -2.59
C SER A 167 5.32 30.25 -3.15
N PHE A 168 6.09 29.57 -2.30
CA PHE A 168 7.25 28.83 -2.78
C PHE A 168 7.42 27.49 -2.04
N ALA A 169 8.10 26.57 -2.73
CA ALA A 169 8.66 25.35 -2.18
C ALA A 169 10.18 25.37 -2.44
N GLU A 170 10.95 24.89 -1.50
CA GLU A 170 12.42 24.82 -1.60
C GLU A 170 12.88 23.44 -1.14
N THR A 171 13.82 22.84 -1.89
CA THR A 171 14.42 21.57 -1.48
C THR A 171 15.43 21.82 -0.35
N PRO A 172 15.68 20.82 0.52
CA PRO A 172 16.83 20.87 1.40
C PRO A 172 18.12 21.05 0.60
N ALA A 173 19.13 21.68 1.21
CA ALA A 173 20.45 21.76 0.61
C ALA A 173 21.02 20.35 0.40
N SER A 174 21.49 20.07 -0.81
CA SER A 174 22.12 18.82 -1.21
C SER A 174 23.56 19.05 -1.61
N ASN A 175 24.44 18.12 -1.26
CA ASN A 175 25.82 18.07 -1.69
C ASN A 175 26.05 16.98 -2.74
N ASP A 176 25.03 16.70 -3.54
CA ASP A 176 25.11 15.65 -4.56
C ASP A 176 26.21 15.94 -5.58
N SER A 177 26.86 14.87 -6.02
CA SER A 177 27.91 14.94 -7.01
C SER A 177 27.36 15.34 -8.38
N TYR A 178 28.11 16.14 -9.09
CA TYR A 178 27.84 16.43 -10.49
C TYR A 178 28.54 15.41 -11.38
N GLU A 179 27.94 15.12 -12.52
CA GLU A 179 28.52 14.34 -13.59
C GLU A 179 28.86 15.26 -14.76
N THR A 180 29.98 15.01 -15.42
CA THR A 180 30.35 15.73 -16.65
C THR A 180 30.00 14.83 -17.84
N THR A 181 29.27 15.34 -18.81
CA THR A 181 28.98 14.61 -20.05
C THR A 181 30.20 14.63 -20.99
N ASP A 182 30.24 13.70 -21.95
CA ASP A 182 31.27 13.64 -22.99
C ASP A 182 31.28 14.90 -23.89
N LEU A 183 30.23 15.70 -23.84
CA LEU A 183 30.10 17.00 -24.53
C LEU A 183 30.68 18.17 -23.72
N GLY A 184 31.31 17.89 -22.57
CA GLY A 184 31.86 18.92 -21.68
C GLY A 184 30.82 19.65 -20.85
N GLU A 185 29.60 19.17 -20.82
CA GLU A 185 28.51 19.73 -20.01
C GLU A 185 28.49 19.07 -18.64
N LYS A 186 28.17 19.87 -17.60
CA LYS A 186 28.01 19.38 -16.23
C LYS A 186 26.55 19.12 -15.94
N ILE A 187 26.26 17.94 -15.42
CA ILE A 187 24.92 17.58 -14.96
C ILE A 187 24.97 17.52 -13.44
N GLU A 188 24.18 18.36 -12.79
CA GLU A 188 23.99 18.31 -11.35
C GLU A 188 22.61 17.73 -11.05
N LYS A 189 22.57 16.76 -10.16
CA LYS A 189 21.33 16.17 -9.62
C LYS A 189 21.05 16.84 -8.28
N ALA A 190 19.92 17.49 -8.16
CA ALA A 190 19.40 18.02 -6.90
C ALA A 190 18.20 17.20 -6.39
#